data_edaba9442a1a2dcf328314d46ec57544
#
_entry.id   edaba9442a1a2dcf328314d46ec57544
#
_cell.length_a   1.000
_cell.length_b   1.000
_cell.length_c   1.000
_cell.angle_alpha   90.00
_cell.angle_beta   90.00
_cell.angle_gamma   90.00
#
_symmetry.space_group_name_H-M   'P 1'
#
loop_
_entity.id
_entity.type
_entity.pdbx_description
1 polymer ?
#
loop_
_entity_poly.entity_id
_entity_poly.type
_entity_poly.pdbx_seq_one_letter_code
_entity_poly.pdbx_strand_id
1 'polypeptide(L)'
;MTITAQPAAQFAAETSATGAFVRQAYRFRDRITADGSSGFPAEPGRYHLYVSLACPWAHRAIIVRRLLGLEDVISMSVVDPVRDEHGWAFRDGPGYGPDPVNGFQFLSEAYLATDPTYTGRYTVPCIWDRVTGRLVTNNYPDITIDFETQFGAFQRPDAPDLYPEHLRAEIDRLDAILYEDVNNGVYKAGFATTQQTYEEAVDALFARLDWLEERLAGRRFLLGAEIIEADIRLFTTLVRFDAAYHGHFKCNIRRLVDYPNLWDYARDLYQRPGFGGTVDFDHIKRHYYMTHDKIDPTRIVPRGPYVDWMAPHTRETLA
;
A
#
# COMPACT_ATOMS: atom_id res chain seq x y z
N MET A 1 -27.00 13.51 -4.21
CA MET A 1 -26.90 12.01 -4.20
C MET A 1 -26.85 11.56 -2.76
N THR A 2 -27.71 10.64 -2.36
CA THR A 2 -27.66 10.06 -1.01
C THR A 2 -26.55 9.02 -1.00
N ILE A 3 -25.44 9.29 -0.28
CA ILE A 3 -24.36 8.33 -0.10
C ILE A 3 -24.86 7.24 0.82
N THR A 4 -24.96 6.01 0.32
CA THR A 4 -25.39 4.87 1.13
C THR A 4 -24.25 4.52 2.10
N ALA A 5 -24.58 4.47 3.40
CA ALA A 5 -23.61 4.04 4.41
C ALA A 5 -23.05 2.65 4.08
N GLN A 6 -21.74 2.49 4.18
CA GLN A 6 -21.05 1.21 4.00
C GLN A 6 -20.48 0.73 5.34
N PRO A 7 -20.38 -0.59 5.57
CA PRO A 7 -19.66 -1.09 6.75
C PRO A 7 -18.25 -0.52 6.79
N ALA A 8 -17.85 0.06 7.92
CA ALA A 8 -16.63 0.86 8.03
C ALA A 8 -15.33 0.11 7.66
N ALA A 9 -15.23 -1.19 7.93
CA ALA A 9 -13.98 -1.93 7.79
C ALA A 9 -14.05 -3.24 7.01
N GLN A 10 -15.10 -4.02 7.19
CA GLN A 10 -15.23 -5.35 6.59
C GLN A 10 -16.58 -5.49 5.87
N PHE A 11 -16.51 -6.03 4.66
CA PHE A 11 -17.70 -6.42 3.89
C PHE A 11 -17.98 -7.91 4.10
N ALA A 12 -19.27 -8.30 4.20
CA ALA A 12 -19.64 -9.70 4.32
C ALA A 12 -19.11 -10.55 3.14
N ALA A 13 -19.06 -9.97 1.94
CA ALA A 13 -18.52 -10.60 0.74
C ALA A 13 -16.99 -10.85 0.80
N GLU A 14 -16.28 -10.28 1.78
CA GLU A 14 -14.84 -10.50 1.99
C GLU A 14 -14.54 -11.66 2.96
N THR A 15 -15.57 -12.37 3.42
CA THR A 15 -15.41 -13.55 4.28
C THR A 15 -15.99 -14.75 3.55
N SER A 16 -15.17 -15.79 3.33
CA SER A 16 -15.61 -17.06 2.74
C SER A 16 -16.49 -17.86 3.70
N ALA A 17 -17.11 -18.92 3.19
CA ALA A 17 -17.88 -19.85 4.02
C ALA A 17 -17.02 -20.56 5.11
N THR A 18 -15.71 -20.68 4.90
CA THR A 18 -14.77 -21.26 5.87
C THR A 18 -14.24 -20.23 6.86
N GLY A 19 -14.54 -18.95 6.70
CA GLY A 19 -14.06 -17.85 7.54
C GLY A 19 -12.76 -17.22 7.06
N ALA A 20 -12.26 -17.60 5.89
CA ALA A 20 -11.06 -16.98 5.30
C ALA A 20 -11.38 -15.59 4.70
N PHE A 21 -10.41 -14.69 4.77
CA PHE A 21 -10.49 -13.40 4.10
C PHE A 21 -10.33 -13.53 2.58
N VAL A 22 -11.26 -12.93 1.82
CA VAL A 22 -11.25 -12.89 0.36
C VAL A 22 -11.34 -11.44 -0.10
N ARG A 23 -10.30 -10.95 -0.76
CA ARG A 23 -10.28 -9.58 -1.25
C ARG A 23 -11.16 -9.41 -2.49
N GLN A 24 -11.97 -8.34 -2.52
CA GLN A 24 -12.77 -8.00 -3.68
C GLN A 24 -11.89 -7.62 -4.88
N ALA A 25 -12.34 -7.99 -6.09
CA ALA A 25 -11.71 -7.55 -7.33
C ALA A 25 -11.87 -6.04 -7.55
N TYR A 26 -10.87 -5.44 -8.17
CA TYR A 26 -10.93 -4.02 -8.55
C TYR A 26 -11.80 -3.82 -9.78
N ARG A 27 -12.68 -2.80 -9.73
CA ARG A 27 -13.64 -2.48 -10.80
C ARG A 27 -13.01 -1.63 -11.89
N PHE A 28 -12.22 -0.62 -11.51
CA PHE A 28 -11.58 0.31 -12.45
C PHE A 28 -10.16 -0.18 -12.71
N ARG A 29 -9.87 -0.52 -13.98
CA ARG A 29 -8.61 -1.18 -14.37
C ARG A 29 -8.03 -0.62 -15.67
N ASP A 30 -8.46 0.59 -16.08
CA ASP A 30 -7.85 1.26 -17.20
C ASP A 30 -6.39 1.58 -16.89
N ARG A 31 -5.57 1.68 -17.93
CA ARG A 31 -4.13 1.94 -17.84
C ARG A 31 -3.81 3.33 -18.36
N ILE A 32 -2.74 3.92 -17.85
CA ILE A 32 -2.13 5.09 -18.47
C ILE A 32 -1.03 4.60 -19.40
N THR A 33 -0.95 5.14 -20.64
CA THR A 33 0.05 4.74 -21.60
C THR A 33 0.79 5.96 -22.16
N ALA A 34 2.09 5.81 -22.41
CA ALA A 34 2.93 6.90 -22.92
C ALA A 34 2.43 7.43 -24.29
N ASP A 35 1.92 6.54 -25.14
CA ASP A 35 1.42 6.85 -26.49
C ASP A 35 -0.07 7.22 -26.52
N GLY A 36 -0.77 7.16 -25.39
CA GLY A 36 -2.21 7.45 -25.31
C GLY A 36 -3.12 6.37 -25.89
N SER A 37 -2.60 5.22 -26.27
CA SER A 37 -3.37 4.13 -26.90
C SER A 37 -4.50 3.58 -26.01
N SER A 38 -4.37 3.71 -24.69
CA SER A 38 -5.40 3.35 -23.71
C SER A 38 -6.57 4.36 -23.63
N GLY A 39 -6.46 5.53 -24.23
CA GLY A 39 -7.33 6.69 -24.03
C GLY A 39 -6.92 7.59 -22.85
N PHE A 40 -5.91 7.19 -22.07
CA PHE A 40 -5.33 7.94 -20.95
C PHE A 40 -3.83 8.14 -21.18
N PRO A 41 -3.40 9.15 -21.99
CA PRO A 41 -1.99 9.42 -22.23
C PRO A 41 -1.27 9.90 -20.97
N ALA A 42 0.00 9.55 -20.81
CA ALA A 42 0.84 10.09 -19.76
C ALA A 42 1.12 11.58 -20.02
N GLU A 43 0.47 12.45 -19.25
CA GLU A 43 0.55 13.92 -19.39
C GLU A 43 0.78 14.59 -18.03
N PRO A 44 1.68 15.58 -17.93
CA PRO A 44 1.91 16.31 -16.68
C PRO A 44 0.66 17.08 -16.22
N GLY A 45 0.35 17.00 -14.91
CA GLY A 45 -0.77 17.72 -14.29
C GLY A 45 -2.16 17.16 -14.58
N ARG A 46 -2.27 16.14 -15.46
CA ARG A 46 -3.55 15.51 -15.80
C ARG A 46 -4.10 14.64 -14.70
N TYR A 47 -3.24 13.88 -14.04
CA TYR A 47 -3.66 12.86 -13.08
C TYR A 47 -3.50 13.33 -11.63
N HIS A 48 -4.44 12.86 -10.81
CA HIS A 48 -4.43 13.08 -9.37
C HIS A 48 -4.52 11.74 -8.62
N LEU A 49 -3.60 11.51 -7.68
CA LEU A 49 -3.51 10.29 -6.89
C LEU A 49 -4.20 10.51 -5.53
N TYR A 50 -5.29 9.78 -5.26
CA TYR A 50 -5.91 9.74 -3.94
C TYR A 50 -5.31 8.63 -3.09
N VAL A 51 -4.84 8.95 -1.89
CA VAL A 51 -4.12 8.02 -1.00
C VAL A 51 -4.56 8.15 0.46
N SER A 52 -4.23 7.13 1.24
CA SER A 52 -4.11 7.20 2.69
C SER A 52 -2.68 6.83 3.10
N LEU A 53 -2.04 7.58 3.98
CA LEU A 53 -0.70 7.26 4.49
C LEU A 53 -0.71 5.98 5.34
N ALA A 54 -1.87 5.58 5.86
CA ALA A 54 -2.04 4.32 6.55
C ALA A 54 -2.00 3.10 5.61
N CYS A 55 -2.45 3.25 4.34
CA CYS A 55 -2.66 2.14 3.42
C CYS A 55 -1.35 1.65 2.81
N PRO A 56 -0.94 0.37 2.98
CA PRO A 56 0.29 -0.14 2.38
C PRO A 56 0.22 -0.21 0.85
N TRP A 57 -0.97 -0.40 0.30
CA TRP A 57 -1.19 -0.43 -1.15
C TRP A 57 -0.99 0.94 -1.79
N ALA A 58 -1.47 2.02 -1.13
CA ALA A 58 -1.24 3.39 -1.55
C ALA A 58 0.22 3.83 -1.34
N HIS A 59 0.85 3.34 -0.28
CA HIS A 59 2.22 3.70 0.07
C HIS A 59 3.24 3.33 -1.03
N ARG A 60 3.01 2.24 -1.76
CA ARG A 60 3.82 1.88 -2.94
C ARG A 60 3.84 3.00 -3.98
N ALA A 61 2.66 3.47 -4.38
CA ALA A 61 2.54 4.54 -5.35
C ALA A 61 3.16 5.86 -4.86
N ILE A 62 3.08 6.14 -3.55
CA ILE A 62 3.72 7.32 -2.95
C ILE A 62 5.25 7.22 -3.06
N ILE A 63 5.83 6.06 -2.72
CA ILE A 63 7.27 5.81 -2.80
C ILE A 63 7.74 5.90 -4.26
N VAL A 64 7.11 5.18 -5.17
CA VAL A 64 7.46 5.17 -6.60
C VAL A 64 7.38 6.58 -7.18
N ARG A 65 6.28 7.30 -6.94
CA ARG A 65 6.11 8.70 -7.37
C ARG A 65 7.28 9.57 -6.92
N ARG A 66 7.76 9.37 -5.69
CA ARG A 66 8.86 10.15 -5.10
C ARG A 66 10.23 9.74 -5.62
N LEU A 67 10.48 8.45 -5.79
CA LEU A 67 11.74 7.93 -6.34
C LEU A 67 11.93 8.37 -7.79
N LEU A 68 10.85 8.44 -8.55
CA LEU A 68 10.89 8.84 -9.95
C LEU A 68 10.83 10.37 -10.17
N GLY A 69 10.59 11.16 -9.11
CA GLY A 69 10.49 12.63 -9.21
C GLY A 69 9.20 13.09 -9.91
N LEU A 70 8.09 12.38 -9.71
CA LEU A 70 6.82 12.67 -10.37
C LEU A 70 5.89 13.58 -9.55
N GLU A 71 6.39 14.26 -8.51
CA GLU A 71 5.56 15.07 -7.61
C GLU A 71 4.90 16.26 -8.31
N ASP A 72 5.57 16.87 -9.26
CA ASP A 72 5.03 17.98 -10.05
C ASP A 72 4.22 17.49 -11.27
N VAL A 73 4.33 16.19 -11.62
CA VAL A 73 3.65 15.56 -12.75
C VAL A 73 2.29 15.00 -12.35
N ILE A 74 2.23 14.35 -11.20
CA ILE A 74 1.04 13.69 -10.65
C ILE A 74 0.78 14.26 -9.26
N SER A 75 -0.26 15.08 -9.13
CA SER A 75 -0.65 15.64 -7.84
C SER A 75 -1.27 14.59 -6.92
N MET A 76 -1.32 14.85 -5.60
CA MET A 76 -1.77 13.88 -4.63
C MET A 76 -2.57 14.53 -3.51
N SER A 77 -3.61 13.84 -3.04
CA SER A 77 -4.36 14.17 -1.82
C SER A 77 -4.41 12.99 -0.85
N VAL A 78 -4.36 13.32 0.43
CA VAL A 78 -4.38 12.34 1.52
C VAL A 78 -5.73 12.42 2.22
N VAL A 79 -6.41 11.29 2.37
CA VAL A 79 -7.67 11.17 3.13
C VAL A 79 -7.40 11.02 4.63
N ASP A 80 -8.42 11.33 5.45
CA ASP A 80 -8.42 11.03 6.90
C ASP A 80 -8.04 9.54 7.13
N PRO A 81 -7.08 9.24 8.01
CA PRO A 81 -6.70 7.86 8.31
C PRO A 81 -7.84 7.03 8.90
N VAL A 82 -8.82 7.64 9.56
CA VAL A 82 -9.95 6.95 10.19
C VAL A 82 -11.15 6.95 9.26
N ARG A 83 -11.51 5.77 8.73
CA ARG A 83 -12.73 5.61 7.95
C ARG A 83 -13.96 5.53 8.87
N ASP A 84 -15.03 6.14 8.44
CA ASP A 84 -16.36 6.01 9.04
C ASP A 84 -17.31 5.18 8.14
N GLU A 85 -18.61 5.24 8.42
CA GLU A 85 -19.65 4.56 7.64
C GLU A 85 -19.75 5.03 6.18
N HIS A 86 -19.20 6.19 5.84
CA HIS A 86 -19.13 6.72 4.48
C HIS A 86 -17.82 6.37 3.77
N GLY A 87 -16.89 5.69 4.45
CA GLY A 87 -15.59 5.30 3.95
C GLY A 87 -14.50 6.33 4.20
N TRP A 88 -13.65 6.57 3.22
CA TRP A 88 -12.57 7.54 3.28
C TRP A 88 -13.10 8.97 3.09
N ALA A 89 -12.73 9.88 4.00
CA ALA A 89 -13.17 11.28 3.98
C ALA A 89 -12.02 12.25 3.73
N PHE A 90 -12.32 13.36 3.07
CA PHE A 90 -11.44 14.51 2.92
C PHE A 90 -11.81 15.55 3.99
N ARG A 91 -11.01 15.62 5.07
CA ARG A 91 -11.21 16.50 6.23
C ARG A 91 -9.92 17.22 6.55
N ASP A 92 -9.99 18.32 7.26
CA ASP A 92 -8.79 18.97 7.80
C ASP A 92 -8.21 18.18 8.97
N GLY A 93 -6.89 17.98 8.93
CA GLY A 93 -6.18 17.33 10.01
C GLY A 93 -4.67 17.17 9.75
N PRO A 94 -3.90 16.69 10.73
CA PRO A 94 -2.47 16.51 10.58
C PRO A 94 -2.14 15.52 9.46
N GLY A 95 -1.48 15.99 8.39
CA GLY A 95 -1.03 15.16 7.27
C GLY A 95 -2.11 14.79 6.24
N TYR A 96 -3.33 15.29 6.37
CA TYR A 96 -4.43 15.09 5.41
C TYR A 96 -5.27 16.37 5.30
N GLY A 97 -6.10 16.48 4.25
CA GLY A 97 -6.86 17.72 4.01
C GLY A 97 -8.04 17.56 3.04
N PRO A 98 -8.74 18.65 2.75
CA PRO A 98 -9.80 18.71 1.75
C PRO A 98 -9.30 18.27 0.38
N ASP A 99 -10.21 17.77 -0.47
CA ASP A 99 -9.89 17.48 -1.87
C ASP A 99 -9.73 18.81 -2.68
N PRO A 100 -8.52 19.13 -3.16
CA PRO A 100 -8.26 20.38 -3.88
C PRO A 100 -8.65 20.32 -5.36
N VAL A 101 -9.07 19.14 -5.86
CA VAL A 101 -9.34 18.92 -7.29
C VAL A 101 -10.81 19.05 -7.60
N ASN A 102 -11.65 18.33 -6.87
CA ASN A 102 -13.10 18.26 -7.12
C ASN A 102 -13.93 18.81 -5.95
N GLY A 103 -13.32 19.05 -4.79
CA GLY A 103 -14.02 19.44 -3.58
C GLY A 103 -14.87 18.31 -2.97
N PHE A 104 -14.53 17.06 -3.26
CA PHE A 104 -15.24 15.92 -2.70
C PHE A 104 -15.09 15.88 -1.17
N GLN A 105 -16.15 15.52 -0.47
CA GLN A 105 -16.13 15.28 0.97
C GLN A 105 -15.73 13.84 1.31
N PHE A 106 -16.07 12.91 0.41
CA PHE A 106 -15.77 11.49 0.55
C PHE A 106 -15.20 10.92 -0.76
N LEU A 107 -14.29 9.97 -0.64
CA LEU A 107 -13.73 9.27 -1.80
C LEU A 107 -14.81 8.53 -2.62
N SER A 108 -15.90 8.12 -1.98
CA SER A 108 -17.05 7.52 -2.64
C SER A 108 -17.63 8.38 -3.78
N GLU A 109 -17.52 9.71 -3.67
CA GLU A 109 -18.01 10.62 -4.70
C GLU A 109 -17.22 10.46 -6.01
N ALA A 110 -15.90 10.25 -5.95
CA ALA A 110 -15.09 9.97 -7.14
C ALA A 110 -15.50 8.65 -7.82
N TYR A 111 -15.83 7.63 -7.04
CA TYR A 111 -16.29 6.34 -7.53
C TYR A 111 -17.66 6.44 -8.21
N LEU A 112 -18.61 7.13 -7.54
CA LEU A 112 -19.96 7.33 -8.06
C LEU A 112 -20.03 8.31 -9.23
N ALA A 113 -19.13 9.28 -9.32
CA ALA A 113 -18.98 10.11 -10.51
C ALA A 113 -18.49 9.30 -11.73
N THR A 114 -17.71 8.25 -11.49
CA THR A 114 -17.21 7.36 -12.55
C THR A 114 -18.24 6.30 -12.95
N ASP A 115 -18.85 5.66 -11.97
CA ASP A 115 -19.90 4.63 -12.16
C ASP A 115 -21.01 4.84 -11.09
N PRO A 116 -22.12 5.49 -11.44
CA PRO A 116 -23.22 5.75 -10.48
C PRO A 116 -23.86 4.50 -9.89
N THR A 117 -23.60 3.32 -10.47
CA THR A 117 -24.11 2.03 -10.01
C THR A 117 -23.11 1.26 -9.14
N TYR A 118 -21.97 1.85 -8.82
CA TYR A 118 -20.91 1.19 -8.06
C TYR A 118 -21.36 0.88 -6.62
N THR A 119 -21.28 -0.39 -6.24
CA THR A 119 -21.65 -0.90 -4.91
C THR A 119 -20.48 -1.57 -4.18
N GLY A 120 -19.30 -1.59 -4.79
CA GLY A 120 -18.10 -2.17 -4.21
C GLY A 120 -17.45 -1.29 -3.16
N ARG A 121 -16.26 -1.67 -2.76
CA ARG A 121 -15.46 -0.99 -1.76
C ARG A 121 -14.76 0.24 -2.34
N TYR A 122 -14.89 1.39 -1.70
CA TYR A 122 -14.12 2.59 -2.03
C TYR A 122 -12.70 2.45 -1.48
N THR A 123 -11.71 2.26 -2.36
CA THR A 123 -10.34 1.93 -1.99
C THR A 123 -9.35 3.00 -2.40
N VAL A 124 -8.25 3.11 -1.64
CA VAL A 124 -7.04 3.82 -2.02
C VAL A 124 -5.90 2.82 -2.22
N PRO A 125 -4.94 3.09 -3.13
CA PRO A 125 -4.86 4.24 -4.02
C PRO A 125 -5.90 4.18 -5.13
N CYS A 126 -6.22 5.34 -5.70
CA CYS A 126 -6.87 5.40 -7.00
C CYS A 126 -6.40 6.65 -7.78
N ILE A 127 -6.45 6.56 -9.11
CA ILE A 127 -6.04 7.63 -10.00
C ILE A 127 -7.29 8.28 -10.59
N TRP A 128 -7.39 9.59 -10.43
CA TRP A 128 -8.40 10.44 -11.03
C TRP A 128 -7.84 11.15 -12.27
N ASP A 129 -8.54 11.10 -13.37
CA ASP A 129 -8.25 11.90 -14.57
C ASP A 129 -9.04 13.21 -14.54
N ARG A 130 -8.34 14.33 -14.43
CA ARG A 130 -8.95 15.67 -14.37
C ARG A 130 -9.59 16.09 -15.69
N VAL A 131 -9.16 15.52 -16.83
CA VAL A 131 -9.65 15.84 -18.15
C VAL A 131 -11.00 15.18 -18.42
N THR A 132 -11.13 13.90 -18.08
CA THR A 132 -12.37 13.14 -18.29
C THR A 132 -13.32 13.19 -17.09
N GLY A 133 -12.86 13.66 -15.93
CA GLY A 133 -13.67 13.73 -14.71
C GLY A 133 -14.09 12.35 -14.20
N ARG A 134 -13.18 11.35 -14.24
CA ARG A 134 -13.44 9.99 -13.78
C ARG A 134 -12.20 9.29 -13.23
N LEU A 135 -12.39 8.22 -12.48
CA LEU A 135 -11.31 7.32 -12.10
C LEU A 135 -10.78 6.57 -13.32
N VAL A 136 -9.46 6.54 -13.46
CA VAL A 136 -8.77 5.66 -14.41
C VAL A 136 -8.68 4.26 -13.82
N THR A 137 -8.12 4.16 -12.62
CA THR A 137 -7.88 2.86 -11.99
C THR A 137 -7.86 2.97 -10.46
N ASN A 138 -8.32 1.89 -9.81
CA ASN A 138 -8.04 1.60 -8.41
C ASN A 138 -7.28 0.26 -8.26
N ASN A 139 -6.79 -0.29 -9.37
CA ASN A 139 -5.96 -1.49 -9.38
C ASN A 139 -4.52 -1.12 -9.02
N TYR A 140 -4.22 -1.11 -7.72
CA TYR A 140 -2.93 -0.63 -7.20
C TYR A 140 -1.67 -1.28 -7.82
N PRO A 141 -1.66 -2.57 -8.26
CA PRO A 141 -0.47 -3.14 -8.89
C PRO A 141 -0.11 -2.46 -10.22
N ASP A 142 -1.12 -2.00 -10.96
CA ASP A 142 -0.91 -1.35 -12.25
C ASP A 142 -0.42 0.09 -12.08
N ILE A 143 -0.79 0.77 -10.98
CA ILE A 143 -0.44 2.18 -10.75
C ILE A 143 1.08 2.38 -10.70
N THR A 144 1.79 1.54 -9.94
CA THR A 144 3.25 1.64 -9.84
C THR A 144 3.93 1.31 -11.15
N ILE A 145 3.48 0.26 -11.84
CA ILE A 145 4.01 -0.14 -13.14
C ILE A 145 3.80 0.95 -14.21
N ASP A 146 2.63 1.61 -14.21
CA ASP A 146 2.39 2.73 -15.12
C ASP A 146 3.35 3.91 -14.83
N PHE A 147 3.57 4.24 -13.55
CA PHE A 147 4.52 5.29 -13.18
C PHE A 147 5.95 4.97 -13.62
N GLU A 148 6.37 3.72 -13.47
CA GLU A 148 7.69 3.23 -13.81
C GLU A 148 7.92 3.18 -15.32
N THR A 149 6.92 2.71 -16.09
CA THR A 149 7.12 2.38 -17.50
C THR A 149 6.50 3.39 -18.49
N GLN A 150 5.48 4.14 -18.08
CA GLN A 150 4.75 5.03 -19.00
C GLN A 150 5.08 6.51 -18.82
N PHE A 151 5.59 6.90 -17.65
CA PHE A 151 5.98 8.29 -17.36
C PHE A 151 7.46 8.59 -17.57
N GLY A 152 8.21 7.75 -18.27
CA GLY A 152 9.66 7.88 -18.46
C GLY A 152 10.13 9.26 -18.97
N ALA A 153 9.33 9.92 -19.84
CA ALA A 153 9.65 11.27 -20.33
C ALA A 153 9.56 12.37 -19.27
N PHE A 154 8.96 12.08 -18.11
CA PHE A 154 8.70 13.04 -17.04
C PHE A 154 9.45 12.68 -15.74
N GLN A 155 10.15 11.57 -15.72
CA GLN A 155 10.96 11.16 -14.58
C GLN A 155 12.20 12.04 -14.44
N ARG A 156 12.71 12.19 -13.23
CA ARG A 156 13.98 12.90 -13.02
C ARG A 156 15.15 12.15 -13.71
N PRO A 157 16.22 12.85 -14.14
CA PRO A 157 17.31 12.24 -14.92
C PRO A 157 18.04 11.08 -14.21
N ASP A 158 18.09 11.10 -12.89
CA ASP A 158 18.73 10.10 -12.02
C ASP A 158 17.72 9.15 -11.36
N ALA A 159 16.53 9.00 -11.93
CA ALA A 159 15.51 8.08 -11.43
C ALA A 159 16.01 6.64 -11.50
N PRO A 160 15.80 5.83 -10.45
CA PRO A 160 16.13 4.41 -10.50
C PRO A 160 15.22 3.67 -11.47
N ASP A 161 15.76 2.67 -12.17
CA ASP A 161 14.96 1.71 -12.93
C ASP A 161 14.43 0.63 -11.97
N LEU A 162 13.19 0.81 -11.51
CA LEU A 162 12.56 -0.07 -10.52
C LEU A 162 11.97 -1.35 -11.13
N TYR A 163 11.79 -1.37 -12.47
CA TYR A 163 11.19 -2.49 -13.19
C TYR A 163 11.95 -2.78 -14.49
N PRO A 164 13.28 -3.07 -14.39
CA PRO A 164 14.14 -3.26 -15.54
C PRO A 164 13.70 -4.45 -16.38
N GLU A 165 13.69 -4.29 -17.70
CA GLU A 165 13.12 -5.25 -18.65
C GLU A 165 13.64 -6.68 -18.46
N HIS A 166 14.95 -6.83 -18.23
CA HIS A 166 15.58 -8.14 -18.08
C HIS A 166 15.24 -8.87 -16.77
N LEU A 167 14.68 -8.17 -15.76
CA LEU A 167 14.28 -8.73 -14.47
C LEU A 167 12.75 -8.84 -14.29
N ARG A 168 11.93 -8.32 -15.22
CA ARG A 168 10.46 -8.25 -15.06
C ARG A 168 9.84 -9.58 -14.68
N ALA A 169 10.20 -10.66 -15.38
CA ALA A 169 9.65 -11.97 -15.08
C ALA A 169 9.99 -12.47 -13.66
N GLU A 170 11.17 -12.12 -13.14
CA GLU A 170 11.55 -12.48 -11.77
C GLU A 170 10.89 -11.56 -10.74
N ILE A 171 10.78 -10.27 -11.03
CA ILE A 171 10.04 -9.30 -10.20
C ILE A 171 8.57 -9.74 -10.08
N ASP A 172 7.89 -10.03 -11.20
CA ASP A 172 6.48 -10.45 -11.21
C ASP A 172 6.27 -11.74 -10.38
N ARG A 173 7.22 -12.68 -10.47
CA ARG A 173 7.17 -13.91 -9.67
C ARG A 173 7.34 -13.62 -8.18
N LEU A 174 8.28 -12.75 -7.81
CA LEU A 174 8.45 -12.31 -6.41
C LEU A 174 7.22 -11.57 -5.91
N ASP A 175 6.68 -10.67 -6.71
CA ASP A 175 5.48 -9.90 -6.37
C ASP A 175 4.28 -10.78 -6.09
N ALA A 176 4.09 -11.84 -6.88
CA ALA A 176 3.02 -12.81 -6.66
C ALA A 176 3.21 -13.54 -5.31
N ILE A 177 4.42 -13.99 -5.01
CA ILE A 177 4.76 -14.65 -3.75
C ILE A 177 4.59 -13.71 -2.56
N LEU A 178 5.14 -12.50 -2.66
CA LEU A 178 5.03 -11.47 -1.62
C LEU A 178 3.58 -11.06 -1.39
N TYR A 179 2.81 -10.92 -2.45
CA TYR A 179 1.38 -10.61 -2.34
C TYR A 179 0.65 -11.69 -1.56
N GLU A 180 0.79 -12.95 -1.95
CA GLU A 180 0.01 -14.06 -1.42
C GLU A 180 0.29 -14.30 0.06
N ASP A 181 1.58 -14.37 0.44
CA ASP A 181 1.99 -14.84 1.75
C ASP A 181 2.30 -13.71 2.74
N VAL A 182 2.71 -12.51 2.25
CA VAL A 182 3.14 -11.40 3.11
C VAL A 182 2.17 -10.24 3.04
N ASN A 183 2.06 -9.57 1.88
CA ASN A 183 1.30 -8.32 1.81
C ASN A 183 -0.20 -8.53 2.07
N ASN A 184 -0.79 -9.57 1.50
CA ASN A 184 -2.16 -9.99 1.77
C ASN A 184 -2.22 -11.00 2.92
N GLY A 185 -1.13 -11.72 3.21
CA GLY A 185 -1.01 -12.69 4.29
C GLY A 185 -1.36 -12.11 5.66
N VAL A 186 -0.83 -10.91 5.98
CA VAL A 186 -1.17 -10.22 7.24
C VAL A 186 -2.67 -9.88 7.34
N TYR A 187 -3.36 -9.62 6.22
CA TYR A 187 -4.81 -9.39 6.18
C TYR A 187 -5.59 -10.69 6.27
N LYS A 188 -5.10 -11.78 5.66
CA LYS A 188 -5.69 -13.11 5.82
C LYS A 188 -5.69 -13.52 7.29
N ALA A 189 -4.60 -13.31 8.01
CA ALA A 189 -4.50 -13.54 9.46
C ALA A 189 -5.44 -12.60 10.25
N GLY A 190 -5.34 -11.29 9.99
CA GLY A 190 -6.05 -10.26 10.76
C GLY A 190 -7.57 -10.29 10.62
N PHE A 191 -8.08 -10.70 9.45
CA PHE A 191 -9.51 -10.78 9.15
C PHE A 191 -10.07 -12.20 9.13
N ALA A 192 -9.28 -13.20 9.50
CA ALA A 192 -9.79 -14.56 9.73
C ALA A 192 -10.90 -14.56 10.78
N THR A 193 -11.95 -15.33 10.54
CA THR A 193 -13.10 -15.47 11.46
C THR A 193 -13.18 -16.84 12.12
N THR A 194 -12.24 -17.74 11.80
CA THR A 194 -12.07 -19.05 12.45
C THR A 194 -10.63 -19.26 12.87
N GLN A 195 -10.41 -20.08 13.89
CA GLN A 195 -9.08 -20.41 14.39
C GLN A 195 -8.24 -21.08 13.29
N GLN A 196 -8.82 -22.02 12.55
CA GLN A 196 -8.14 -22.75 11.50
C GLN A 196 -7.62 -21.80 10.39
N THR A 197 -8.46 -20.91 9.87
CA THR A 197 -8.04 -19.99 8.79
C THR A 197 -7.02 -18.95 9.26
N TYR A 198 -7.05 -18.59 10.54
CA TYR A 198 -6.02 -17.77 11.15
C TYR A 198 -4.67 -18.50 11.21
N GLU A 199 -4.65 -19.72 11.73
CA GLU A 199 -3.42 -20.53 11.85
C GLU A 199 -2.79 -20.79 10.50
N GLU A 200 -3.57 -21.21 9.49
CA GLU A 200 -3.11 -21.42 8.13
C GLU A 200 -2.46 -20.14 7.53
N ALA A 201 -3.07 -18.98 7.77
CA ALA A 201 -2.54 -17.70 7.27
C ALA A 201 -1.26 -17.28 7.99
N VAL A 202 -1.19 -17.46 9.30
CA VAL A 202 -0.02 -17.11 10.11
C VAL A 202 1.15 -18.04 9.80
N ASP A 203 0.92 -19.33 9.67
CA ASP A 203 1.96 -20.30 9.32
C ASP A 203 2.57 -19.98 7.95
N ALA A 204 1.74 -19.71 6.94
CA ALA A 204 2.21 -19.33 5.61
C ALA A 204 3.01 -17.99 5.64
N LEU A 205 2.53 -17.00 6.39
CA LEU A 205 3.21 -15.72 6.56
C LEU A 205 4.60 -15.89 7.17
N PHE A 206 4.70 -16.61 8.30
CA PHE A 206 5.97 -16.75 8.99
C PHE A 206 6.95 -17.68 8.26
N ALA A 207 6.48 -18.71 7.58
CA ALA A 207 7.32 -19.50 6.67
C ALA A 207 7.92 -18.64 5.54
N ARG A 208 7.14 -17.64 5.03
CA ARG A 208 7.62 -16.71 4.02
C ARG A 208 8.60 -15.68 4.59
N LEU A 209 8.36 -15.19 5.81
CA LEU A 209 9.30 -14.28 6.47
C LEU A 209 10.64 -14.98 6.78
N ASP A 210 10.62 -16.23 7.20
CA ASP A 210 11.84 -17.04 7.41
C ASP A 210 12.60 -17.24 6.10
N TRP A 211 11.90 -17.54 4.99
CA TRP A 211 12.52 -17.62 3.66
C TRP A 211 13.13 -16.28 3.20
N LEU A 212 12.49 -15.16 3.48
CA LEU A 212 13.01 -13.82 3.18
C LEU A 212 14.24 -13.49 4.02
N GLU A 213 14.23 -13.87 5.30
CA GLU A 213 15.37 -13.72 6.21
C GLU A 213 16.62 -14.43 5.67
N GLU A 214 16.45 -15.69 5.23
CA GLU A 214 17.54 -16.47 4.61
C GLU A 214 17.98 -15.85 3.27
N ARG A 215 17.02 -15.43 2.42
CA ARG A 215 17.31 -14.82 1.12
C ARG A 215 18.15 -13.56 1.25
N LEU A 216 17.89 -12.75 2.27
CA LEU A 216 18.56 -11.49 2.52
C LEU A 216 19.89 -11.63 3.28
N ALA A 217 20.29 -12.80 3.74
CA ALA A 217 21.52 -13.00 4.49
C ALA A 217 22.79 -12.57 3.72
N GLY A 218 22.79 -12.71 2.39
CA GLY A 218 23.95 -12.39 1.54
C GLY A 218 23.64 -11.40 0.40
N ARG A 219 22.48 -10.72 0.43
CA ARG A 219 22.06 -9.78 -0.62
C ARG A 219 21.58 -8.49 0.01
N ARG A 220 21.91 -7.36 -0.60
CA ARG A 220 21.44 -6.06 -0.10
C ARG A 220 19.92 -5.92 -0.26
N PHE A 221 19.38 -6.22 -1.47
CA PHE A 221 17.97 -6.20 -1.80
C PHE A 221 17.52 -7.55 -2.36
N LEU A 222 16.25 -7.68 -2.67
CA LEU A 222 15.65 -8.97 -3.05
C LEU A 222 16.29 -9.63 -4.28
N LEU A 223 16.78 -8.83 -5.26
CA LEU A 223 17.43 -9.35 -6.47
C LEU A 223 18.91 -8.90 -6.61
N GLY A 224 19.53 -8.32 -5.59
CA GLY A 224 20.94 -7.94 -5.63
C GLY A 224 21.22 -6.57 -5.02
N ALA A 225 22.01 -5.74 -5.72
CA ALA A 225 22.48 -4.47 -5.20
C ALA A 225 21.52 -3.29 -5.42
N GLU A 226 20.60 -3.39 -6.38
CA GLU A 226 19.69 -2.32 -6.76
C GLU A 226 18.27 -2.57 -6.24
N ILE A 227 17.59 -1.48 -5.88
CA ILE A 227 16.19 -1.53 -5.45
C ILE A 227 15.30 -1.77 -6.67
N ILE A 228 14.36 -2.67 -6.53
CA ILE A 228 13.34 -3.00 -7.51
C ILE A 228 11.93 -2.82 -6.92
N GLU A 229 10.92 -2.91 -7.77
CA GLU A 229 9.50 -2.77 -7.40
C GLU A 229 9.10 -3.75 -6.27
N ALA A 230 9.61 -4.98 -6.28
CA ALA A 230 9.34 -5.96 -5.22
C ALA A 230 9.85 -5.53 -3.83
N ASP A 231 10.98 -4.81 -3.76
CA ASP A 231 11.48 -4.25 -2.49
C ASP A 231 10.51 -3.22 -1.92
N ILE A 232 9.93 -2.38 -2.78
CA ILE A 232 8.93 -1.39 -2.38
C ILE A 232 7.68 -2.11 -1.85
N ARG A 233 7.22 -3.16 -2.52
CA ARG A 233 6.06 -3.95 -2.08
C ARG A 233 6.29 -4.63 -0.73
N LEU A 234 7.45 -5.17 -0.50
CA LEU A 234 7.82 -5.77 0.78
C LEU A 234 7.91 -4.72 1.87
N PHE A 235 8.64 -3.62 1.63
CA PHE A 235 8.86 -2.56 2.60
C PHE A 235 7.56 -2.03 3.20
N THR A 236 6.54 -1.79 2.37
CA THR A 236 5.28 -1.22 2.87
C THR A 236 4.57 -2.10 3.89
N THR A 237 4.77 -3.42 3.86
CA THR A 237 4.30 -4.35 4.88
C THR A 237 5.23 -4.36 6.10
N LEU A 238 6.55 -4.45 5.88
CA LEU A 238 7.52 -4.53 6.98
C LEU A 238 7.45 -3.29 7.88
N VAL A 239 7.35 -2.08 7.31
CA VAL A 239 7.29 -0.84 8.11
C VAL A 239 6.06 -0.74 9.01
N ARG A 240 5.00 -1.50 8.71
CA ARG A 240 3.76 -1.60 9.50
C ARG A 240 3.73 -2.80 10.44
N PHE A 241 4.70 -3.72 10.30
CA PHE A 241 4.60 -5.03 10.93
C PHE A 241 4.46 -4.93 12.46
N ASP A 242 5.45 -4.37 13.11
CA ASP A 242 5.44 -4.27 14.58
C ASP A 242 4.44 -3.21 15.09
N ALA A 243 4.19 -2.15 14.30
CA ALA A 243 3.27 -1.07 14.68
C ALA A 243 1.79 -1.46 14.62
N ALA A 244 1.42 -2.37 13.71
CA ALA A 244 0.03 -2.75 13.47
C ALA A 244 -0.17 -4.27 13.39
N TYR A 245 0.50 -4.97 12.48
CA TYR A 245 0.15 -6.36 12.18
C TYR A 245 0.46 -7.32 13.32
N HIS A 246 1.58 -7.13 14.01
CA HIS A 246 1.96 -7.95 15.15
C HIS A 246 0.90 -7.92 16.26
N GLY A 247 0.47 -6.75 16.69
CA GLY A 247 -0.52 -6.61 17.75
C GLY A 247 -1.96 -6.76 17.23
N HIS A 248 -2.37 -5.86 16.34
CA HIS A 248 -3.75 -5.74 15.90
C HIS A 248 -4.25 -6.95 15.10
N PHE A 249 -3.43 -7.45 14.17
CA PHE A 249 -3.75 -8.62 13.34
C PHE A 249 -3.27 -9.95 13.92
N LYS A 250 -2.65 -9.93 15.10
CA LYS A 250 -2.13 -11.13 15.78
C LYS A 250 -1.07 -11.89 14.95
N CYS A 251 -0.33 -11.21 14.05
CA CYS A 251 0.81 -11.79 13.35
C CYS A 251 2.03 -11.81 14.29
N ASN A 252 1.96 -12.58 15.40
CA ASN A 252 2.79 -12.33 16.57
C ASN A 252 3.68 -13.51 17.02
N ILE A 253 4.00 -14.43 16.11
CA ILE A 253 5.00 -15.48 16.37
C ILE A 253 6.36 -14.82 16.64
N ARG A 254 6.72 -13.79 15.85
CA ARG A 254 7.98 -13.04 15.96
C ARG A 254 7.75 -11.59 15.51
N ARG A 255 8.44 -10.62 16.12
CA ARG A 255 8.43 -9.22 15.64
C ARG A 255 9.40 -9.06 14.47
N LEU A 256 9.23 -8.00 13.67
CA LEU A 256 10.19 -7.67 12.61
C LEU A 256 11.59 -7.44 13.19
N VAL A 257 11.69 -6.74 14.31
CA VAL A 257 12.98 -6.45 14.96
C VAL A 257 13.72 -7.70 15.45
N ASP A 258 13.07 -8.85 15.54
CA ASP A 258 13.67 -10.13 15.93
C ASP A 258 14.25 -10.92 14.73
N TYR A 259 14.15 -10.38 13.51
CA TYR A 259 14.73 -10.91 12.27
C TYR A 259 15.98 -10.11 11.87
N PRO A 260 17.20 -10.60 12.08
CA PRO A 260 18.42 -9.81 11.86
C PRO A 260 18.53 -9.21 10.44
N ASN A 261 18.34 -10.02 9.41
CA ASN A 261 18.49 -9.57 8.02
C ASN A 261 17.30 -8.74 7.52
N LEU A 262 16.06 -9.16 7.81
CA LEU A 262 14.86 -8.41 7.45
C LEU A 262 14.80 -7.07 8.16
N TRP A 263 15.21 -7.01 9.43
CA TRP A 263 15.24 -5.76 10.18
C TRP A 263 16.31 -4.80 9.65
N ASP A 264 17.51 -5.29 9.37
CA ASP A 264 18.57 -4.49 8.73
C ASP A 264 18.13 -3.99 7.34
N TYR A 265 17.55 -4.85 6.54
CA TYR A 265 17.01 -4.51 5.22
C TYR A 265 15.90 -3.44 5.31
N ALA A 266 14.97 -3.58 6.24
CA ALA A 266 13.89 -2.62 6.43
C ALA A 266 14.43 -1.24 6.84
N ARG A 267 15.49 -1.19 7.67
CA ARG A 267 16.16 0.06 8.05
C ARG A 267 16.95 0.67 6.89
N ASP A 268 17.67 -0.14 6.10
CA ASP A 268 18.37 0.36 4.89
C ASP A 268 17.38 1.07 3.97
N LEU A 269 16.24 0.45 3.69
CA LEU A 269 15.20 1.08 2.89
C LEU A 269 14.60 2.32 3.57
N TYR A 270 14.26 2.24 4.86
CA TYR A 270 13.67 3.37 5.59
C TYR A 270 14.57 4.62 5.58
N GLN A 271 15.88 4.45 5.73
CA GLN A 271 16.85 5.54 5.78
C GLN A 271 17.16 6.16 4.41
N ARG A 272 16.66 5.56 3.33
CA ARG A 272 16.84 6.09 1.97
C ARG A 272 15.87 7.23 1.66
N PRO A 273 16.33 8.23 0.89
CA PRO A 273 15.42 9.24 0.33
C PRO A 273 14.26 8.57 -0.42
N GLY A 274 13.03 9.06 -0.17
CA GLY A 274 11.83 8.53 -0.81
C GLY A 274 11.10 7.44 -0.02
N PHE A 275 11.70 6.86 1.01
CA PHE A 275 11.07 5.82 1.84
C PHE A 275 10.61 6.34 3.21
N GLY A 276 11.51 6.52 4.18
CA GLY A 276 11.13 6.88 5.55
C GLY A 276 10.33 8.17 5.67
N GLY A 277 10.66 9.16 4.83
CA GLY A 277 9.90 10.42 4.76
C GLY A 277 8.47 10.31 4.20
N THR A 278 8.05 9.11 3.79
CA THR A 278 6.67 8.81 3.35
C THR A 278 5.87 8.00 4.39
N VAL A 279 6.50 7.66 5.52
CA VAL A 279 5.90 6.86 6.59
C VAL A 279 5.28 7.78 7.64
N ASP A 280 4.03 7.56 7.96
CA ASP A 280 3.32 8.22 9.05
C ASP A 280 2.78 7.16 10.03
N PHE A 281 3.47 6.97 11.15
CA PHE A 281 3.08 5.98 12.16
C PHE A 281 1.81 6.38 12.92
N ASP A 282 1.48 7.67 13.04
CA ASP A 282 0.23 8.10 13.64
C ASP A 282 -0.95 7.69 12.76
N HIS A 283 -0.89 8.01 11.47
CA HIS A 283 -1.89 7.58 10.49
C HIS A 283 -2.05 6.06 10.46
N ILE A 284 -0.93 5.32 10.41
CA ILE A 284 -0.94 3.85 10.43
C ILE A 284 -1.69 3.35 11.65
N LYS A 285 -1.26 3.71 12.86
CA LYS A 285 -1.88 3.22 14.09
C LYS A 285 -3.33 3.64 14.24
N ARG A 286 -3.64 4.92 13.99
CA ARG A 286 -5.03 5.40 14.05
C ARG A 286 -5.93 4.64 13.10
N HIS A 287 -5.48 4.40 11.86
CA HIS A 287 -6.28 3.63 10.90
C HIS A 287 -6.59 2.22 11.41
N TYR A 288 -5.56 1.45 11.75
CA TYR A 288 -5.77 0.04 12.13
C TYR A 288 -6.58 -0.08 13.42
N TYR A 289 -6.23 0.65 14.45
CA TYR A 289 -6.88 0.50 15.76
C TYR A 289 -8.23 1.23 15.89
N MET A 290 -8.47 2.28 15.13
CA MET A 290 -9.74 3.03 15.22
C MET A 290 -10.76 2.69 14.14
N THR A 291 -10.36 2.01 13.05
CA THR A 291 -11.26 1.68 11.94
C THR A 291 -11.79 0.25 12.02
N HIS A 292 -11.02 -0.69 12.53
CA HIS A 292 -11.39 -2.11 12.56
C HIS A 292 -12.09 -2.47 13.87
N ASP A 293 -13.28 -1.96 14.07
CA ASP A 293 -14.10 -2.08 15.28
C ASP A 293 -14.43 -3.52 15.70
N LYS A 294 -14.46 -4.46 14.74
CA LYS A 294 -14.63 -5.90 15.03
C LYS A 294 -13.37 -6.55 15.63
N ILE A 295 -12.20 -5.99 15.38
CA ILE A 295 -10.92 -6.48 15.92
C ILE A 295 -10.59 -5.75 17.20
N ASP A 296 -10.74 -4.43 17.22
CA ASP A 296 -10.53 -3.56 18.39
C ASP A 296 -11.77 -2.70 18.66
N PRO A 297 -12.77 -3.24 19.36
CA PRO A 297 -14.00 -2.51 19.65
C PRO A 297 -13.79 -1.32 20.61
N THR A 298 -12.69 -1.30 21.35
CA THR A 298 -12.34 -0.18 22.25
C THR A 298 -11.75 1.00 21.52
N ARG A 299 -11.24 0.80 20.29
CA ARG A 299 -10.60 1.80 19.43
C ARG A 299 -9.42 2.51 20.11
N ILE A 300 -8.74 1.83 21.04
CA ILE A 300 -7.57 2.36 21.75
C ILE A 300 -6.33 2.23 20.86
N VAL A 301 -5.69 3.36 20.56
CA VAL A 301 -4.45 3.41 19.79
C VAL A 301 -3.25 3.16 20.72
N PRO A 302 -2.43 2.11 20.51
CA PRO A 302 -1.30 1.82 21.36
C PRO A 302 -0.21 2.89 21.25
N ARG A 303 0.51 3.17 22.33
CA ARG A 303 1.64 4.11 22.33
C ARG A 303 2.87 3.56 21.61
N GLY A 304 3.20 2.29 21.81
CA GLY A 304 4.30 1.58 21.16
C GLY A 304 3.95 1.02 19.78
N PRO A 305 4.88 0.24 19.18
CA PRO A 305 6.23 0.02 19.70
C PRO A 305 7.13 1.24 19.52
N TYR A 306 8.14 1.38 20.38
CA TYR A 306 9.23 2.35 20.19
C TYR A 306 10.38 1.61 19.50
N VAL A 307 10.51 1.84 18.22
CA VAL A 307 11.50 1.17 17.35
C VAL A 307 12.38 2.24 16.71
N ASP A 308 13.69 2.08 16.83
CA ASP A 308 14.65 3.00 16.24
C ASP A 308 14.94 2.65 14.77
N TRP A 309 14.16 3.23 13.87
CA TRP A 309 14.33 3.08 12.42
C TRP A 309 15.60 3.75 11.88
N MET A 310 16.22 4.66 12.66
CA MET A 310 17.45 5.35 12.29
C MET A 310 18.70 4.69 12.87
N ALA A 311 18.56 3.60 13.62
CA ALA A 311 19.72 2.83 14.10
C ALA A 311 20.57 2.35 12.89
N PRO A 312 21.90 2.30 13.03
CA PRO A 312 22.79 1.84 11.97
C PRO A 312 22.43 0.42 11.49
N HIS A 313 22.64 0.17 10.21
CA HIS A 313 22.52 -1.13 9.57
C HIS A 313 23.82 -1.54 8.88
N THR A 314 23.95 -2.79 8.48
CA THR A 314 25.17 -3.35 7.89
C THR A 314 25.05 -3.63 6.38
N ARG A 315 23.90 -3.28 5.77
CA ARG A 315 23.56 -3.69 4.39
C ARG A 315 24.44 -3.08 3.30
N GLU A 316 25.11 -1.95 3.56
CA GLU A 316 25.97 -1.28 2.58
C GLU A 316 27.19 -2.12 2.14
N THR A 317 27.55 -3.13 2.93
CA THR A 317 28.66 -4.06 2.62
C THR A 317 28.25 -5.24 1.75
N LEU A 318 26.95 -5.39 1.46
CA LEU A 318 26.40 -6.48 0.66
C LEU A 318 26.16 -6.05 -0.79
N ALA A 319 26.29 -7.01 -1.71
CA ALA A 319 26.03 -6.82 -3.15
C ALA A 319 24.60 -7.23 -3.52
#